data_994076f8e08881360d6d4818aa03ab31
#
_entry.id   994076f8e08881360d6d4818aa03ab31
#
_cell.length_a   1.000
_cell.length_b   1.000
_cell.length_c   1.000
_cell.angle_alpha   90.00
_cell.angle_beta   90.00
_cell.angle_gamma   90.00
#
_symmetry.space_group_name_H-M   'P 1'
#
loop_
_entity.id
_entity.type
_entity.pdbx_description
1 polymer ?
#
loop_
_entity_poly.entity_id
_entity_poly.type
_entity_poly.pdbx_seq_one_letter_code
_entity_poly.pdbx_strand_id
1 'polypeptide(L)'
;MKWGDEATVIKIDVRKFFYSIDRSVLKQIIAKRFKKLKKKYPEKYEDFLRFYRLLCKVIDSSPEGERGIPLGNVSSQDFANIYLNELDQFCIRFLGATLYTRYMDDVVVIAPNKEIAREWLAKIKVFLQERLHLETNQKTKIFYVRQGVNAYGFKIKATHLLLRTESKRREKRRIKRMMEKLQEGTITK
;
A
#
# COMPACT_ATOMS: atom_id res chain seq x y z
N MET A 1 -22.28 9.72 -7.75
CA MET A 1 -21.48 10.08 -8.94
C MET A 1 -21.60 8.96 -9.95
N LYS A 2 -22.26 9.15 -11.08
CA LYS A 2 -22.24 8.18 -12.18
C LYS A 2 -20.86 8.26 -12.84
N TRP A 3 -20.10 7.18 -12.77
CA TRP A 3 -18.85 7.02 -13.49
C TRP A 3 -19.17 6.93 -14.96
N GLY A 4 -18.60 7.81 -15.78
CA GLY A 4 -18.68 7.66 -17.24
C GLY A 4 -17.97 6.38 -17.68
N ASP A 5 -18.33 5.84 -18.82
CA ASP A 5 -17.72 4.61 -19.40
C ASP A 5 -16.21 4.70 -19.59
N GLU A 6 -15.67 5.92 -19.60
CA GLU A 6 -14.24 6.22 -19.76
C GLU A 6 -13.43 6.20 -18.46
N ALA A 7 -14.11 6.09 -17.30
CA ALA A 7 -13.43 6.04 -16.01
C ALA A 7 -12.38 4.93 -16.00
N THR A 8 -11.18 5.31 -15.59
CA THR A 8 -9.98 4.50 -15.78
C THR A 8 -9.28 4.27 -14.45
N VAL A 9 -8.97 3.02 -14.17
CA VAL A 9 -8.24 2.58 -12.97
C VAL A 9 -6.76 2.65 -13.25
N ILE A 10 -6.02 3.23 -12.31
CA ILE A 10 -4.58 3.10 -12.16
C ILE A 10 -4.37 2.17 -10.98
N LYS A 11 -3.88 0.97 -11.23
CA LYS A 11 -3.45 0.05 -10.18
C LYS A 11 -1.93 0.07 -10.09
N ILE A 12 -1.41 0.45 -8.92
CA ILE A 12 0.02 0.56 -8.65
C ILE A 12 0.43 -0.56 -7.72
N ASP A 13 1.51 -1.22 -8.06
CA ASP A 13 2.17 -2.25 -7.26
C ASP A 13 3.63 -1.82 -7.09
N VAL A 14 4.08 -1.64 -5.85
CA VAL A 14 5.45 -1.22 -5.54
C VAL A 14 6.34 -2.46 -5.47
N ARG A 15 7.51 -2.37 -6.11
CA ARG A 15 8.47 -3.47 -6.16
C ARG A 15 9.07 -3.72 -4.79
N LYS A 16 8.91 -4.96 -4.26
CA LYS A 16 9.52 -5.40 -2.99
C LYS A 16 9.38 -4.36 -1.87
N PHE A 17 8.20 -3.77 -1.71
CA PHE A 17 7.96 -2.56 -0.93
C PHE A 17 8.68 -2.53 0.42
N PHE A 18 8.46 -3.50 1.32
CA PHE A 18 9.08 -3.52 2.66
C PHE A 18 10.61 -3.54 2.64
N TYR A 19 11.20 -4.20 1.65
CA TYR A 19 12.65 -4.26 1.45
C TYR A 19 13.21 -3.01 0.77
N SER A 20 12.38 -2.22 0.11
CA SER A 20 12.78 -1.05 -0.66
C SER A 20 12.65 0.26 0.11
N ILE A 21 12.01 0.25 1.29
CA ILE A 21 11.85 1.44 2.13
C ILE A 21 13.24 1.99 2.50
N ASP A 22 13.47 3.26 2.13
CA ASP A 22 14.66 3.99 2.53
C ASP A 22 14.51 4.48 3.96
N ARG A 23 15.36 3.97 4.86
CA ARG A 23 15.29 4.29 6.30
C ARG A 23 15.58 5.74 6.58
N SER A 24 16.46 6.38 5.81
CA SER A 24 16.78 7.80 5.97
C SER A 24 15.56 8.68 5.65
N VAL A 25 14.89 8.38 4.55
CA VAL A 25 13.65 9.07 4.15
C VAL A 25 12.54 8.82 5.19
N LEU A 26 12.37 7.59 5.66
CA LEU A 26 11.38 7.26 6.71
C LEU A 26 11.62 8.09 7.98
N LYS A 27 12.87 8.13 8.47
CA LYS A 27 13.24 8.94 9.63
C LYS A 27 12.98 10.42 9.40
N GLN A 28 13.25 10.96 8.21
CA GLN A 28 12.94 12.35 7.87
C GLN A 28 11.43 12.63 7.88
N ILE A 29 10.61 11.72 7.35
CA ILE A 29 9.15 11.85 7.37
C ILE A 29 8.64 11.89 8.82
N ILE A 30 9.12 10.98 9.66
CA ILE A 30 8.77 10.94 11.09
C ILE A 30 9.25 12.23 11.79
N ALA A 31 10.49 12.67 11.57
CA ALA A 31 11.02 13.89 12.17
C ALA A 31 10.19 15.14 11.83
N LYS A 32 9.70 15.26 10.57
CA LYS A 32 8.81 16.36 10.18
C LYS A 32 7.50 16.37 10.99
N ARG A 33 6.95 15.20 11.31
CA ARG A 33 5.74 15.08 12.16
C ARG A 33 6.03 15.50 13.60
N PHE A 34 7.15 15.07 14.16
CA PHE A 34 7.57 15.49 15.51
C PHE A 34 7.83 16.97 15.60
N LYS A 35 8.39 17.62 14.56
CA LYS A 35 8.53 19.08 14.52
C LYS A 35 7.18 19.81 14.62
N LYS A 36 6.13 19.29 14.00
CA LYS A 36 4.77 19.84 14.10
C LYS A 36 4.19 19.62 15.52
N LEU A 37 4.42 18.45 16.11
CA LEU A 37 3.98 18.16 17.48
C LEU A 37 4.68 19.05 18.51
N LYS A 38 5.99 19.32 18.36
CA LYS A 38 6.73 20.28 19.18
C LYS A 38 6.08 21.66 19.20
N LYS A 39 5.64 22.15 18.03
CA LYS A 39 4.94 23.46 17.97
C LYS A 39 3.60 23.45 18.70
N LYS A 40 2.91 22.33 18.72
CA LYS A 40 1.59 22.19 19.34
C LYS A 40 1.67 21.91 20.85
N TYR A 41 2.71 21.17 21.27
CA TYR A 41 2.90 20.68 22.65
C TYR A 41 4.38 20.88 23.05
N PRO A 42 4.83 22.12 23.25
CA PRO A 42 6.24 22.43 23.55
C PRO A 42 6.73 21.78 24.85
N GLU A 43 5.84 21.63 25.85
CA GLU A 43 6.11 21.01 27.14
C GLU A 43 6.46 19.52 27.04
N LYS A 44 6.03 18.82 25.98
CA LYS A 44 6.30 17.38 25.74
C LYS A 44 7.48 17.13 24.81
N TYR A 45 8.29 18.14 24.52
CA TYR A 45 9.35 18.03 23.53
C TYR A 45 10.38 16.94 23.84
N GLU A 46 10.82 16.86 25.10
CA GLU A 46 11.80 15.86 25.50
C GLU A 46 11.25 14.42 25.37
N ASP A 47 9.98 14.21 25.69
CA ASP A 47 9.34 12.90 25.50
C ASP A 47 9.24 12.53 24.02
N PHE A 48 8.87 13.49 23.18
CA PHE A 48 8.87 13.28 21.73
C PHE A 48 10.26 12.95 21.18
N LEU A 49 11.30 13.60 21.69
CA LEU A 49 12.67 13.34 21.27
C LEU A 49 13.15 11.95 21.71
N ARG A 50 12.83 11.53 22.93
CA ARG A 50 13.11 10.16 23.43
C ARG A 50 12.40 9.13 22.59
N PHE A 51 11.11 9.36 22.31
CA PHE A 51 10.32 8.47 21.47
C PHE A 51 10.85 8.38 20.04
N TYR A 52 11.21 9.51 19.42
CA TYR A 52 11.82 9.54 18.11
C TYR A 52 13.14 8.71 18.06
N ARG A 53 13.99 8.86 19.06
CA ARG A 53 15.23 8.06 19.16
C ARG A 53 14.95 6.57 19.27
N LEU A 54 13.91 6.17 20.01
CA LEU A 54 13.46 4.79 20.10
C LEU A 54 12.99 4.28 18.74
N LEU A 55 12.14 5.03 18.05
CA LEU A 55 11.68 4.66 16.69
C LEU A 55 12.85 4.49 15.72
N CYS A 56 13.85 5.38 15.76
CA CYS A 56 15.05 5.25 14.93
C CYS A 56 15.80 3.92 15.21
N LYS A 57 15.96 3.54 16.49
CA LYS A 57 16.58 2.26 16.85
C LYS A 57 15.78 1.07 16.30
N VAL A 58 14.45 1.11 16.38
CA VAL A 58 13.60 0.05 15.83
C VAL A 58 13.71 -0.01 14.30
N ILE A 59 13.74 1.13 13.61
CA ILE A 59 13.91 1.19 12.16
C ILE A 59 15.27 0.60 11.76
N ASP A 60 16.33 0.88 12.52
CA ASP A 60 17.69 0.42 12.24
C ASP A 60 17.95 -1.05 12.67
N SER A 61 17.04 -1.69 13.38
CA SER A 61 17.21 -3.06 13.85
C SER A 61 17.14 -4.13 12.73
N SER A 62 16.81 -3.74 11.50
CA SER A 62 16.88 -4.63 10.34
C SER A 62 18.33 -4.92 9.97
N PRO A 63 18.73 -6.20 9.81
CA PRO A 63 20.14 -6.57 9.67
C PRO A 63 20.76 -6.20 8.32
N GLU A 64 19.98 -5.88 7.30
CA GLU A 64 20.47 -5.69 5.93
C GLU A 64 20.51 -4.20 5.52
N GLY A 65 21.70 -3.68 5.22
CA GLY A 65 21.97 -2.42 4.51
C GLY A 65 21.22 -1.18 5.03
N GLU A 66 21.09 -0.18 4.16
CA GLU A 66 20.40 1.09 4.46
C GLU A 66 18.90 1.08 4.11
N ARG A 67 18.41 0.02 3.48
CA ARG A 67 17.03 -0.14 3.02
C ARG A 67 16.33 -1.29 3.72
N GLY A 68 15.01 -1.21 3.70
CA GLY A 68 14.13 -2.21 4.28
C GLY A 68 13.88 -2.01 5.78
N ILE A 69 12.74 -2.51 6.21
CA ILE A 69 12.31 -2.52 7.61
C ILE A 69 12.05 -3.97 8.03
N PRO A 70 12.19 -4.31 9.33
CA PRO A 70 12.04 -5.68 9.81
C PRO A 70 10.67 -6.26 9.44
N LEU A 71 10.63 -7.45 8.82
CA LEU A 71 9.38 -8.15 8.55
C LEU A 71 8.88 -8.88 9.80
N GLY A 72 7.56 -8.95 9.95
CA GLY A 72 6.93 -9.67 11.06
C GLY A 72 6.64 -8.82 12.30
N ASN A 73 7.20 -7.63 12.42
CA ASN A 73 6.90 -6.71 13.51
C ASN A 73 5.64 -5.89 13.18
N VAL A 74 4.76 -5.70 14.16
CA VAL A 74 3.57 -4.83 14.03
C VAL A 74 3.97 -3.40 13.67
N SER A 75 5.03 -2.87 14.29
CA SER A 75 5.57 -1.54 14.01
C SER A 75 5.99 -1.33 12.55
N SER A 76 6.39 -2.39 11.84
CA SER A 76 6.76 -2.29 10.44
C SER A 76 5.58 -1.94 9.54
N GLN A 77 4.37 -2.39 9.88
CA GLN A 77 3.16 -2.01 9.15
C GLN A 77 2.85 -0.53 9.34
N ASP A 78 3.04 -0.01 10.56
CA ASP A 78 2.86 1.42 10.85
C ASP A 78 3.89 2.27 10.12
N PHE A 79 5.16 1.87 10.11
CA PHE A 79 6.22 2.55 9.36
C PHE A 79 5.93 2.55 7.85
N ALA A 80 5.49 1.43 7.30
CA ALA A 80 5.09 1.30 5.91
C ALA A 80 3.93 2.26 5.56
N ASN A 81 2.93 2.35 6.45
CA ASN A 81 1.80 3.26 6.28
C ASN A 81 2.22 4.73 6.42
N ILE A 82 3.11 5.06 7.35
CA ILE A 82 3.67 6.41 7.50
C ILE A 82 4.44 6.81 6.24
N TYR A 83 5.24 5.89 5.67
CA TYR A 83 6.02 6.13 4.47
C TYR A 83 5.15 6.42 3.26
N LEU A 84 4.17 5.57 2.97
CA LEU A 84 3.26 5.74 1.83
C LEU A 84 2.19 6.82 2.04
N ASN A 85 2.01 7.34 3.25
CA ASN A 85 1.13 8.49 3.44
C ASN A 85 1.60 9.73 2.65
N GLU A 86 2.90 9.86 2.34
CA GLU A 86 3.37 10.92 1.45
C GLU A 86 2.78 10.76 0.04
N LEU A 87 2.69 9.51 -0.46
CA LEU A 87 2.00 9.20 -1.72
C LEU A 87 0.49 9.49 -1.61
N ASP A 88 -0.16 9.14 -0.50
CA ASP A 88 -1.59 9.42 -0.28
C ASP A 88 -1.86 10.93 -0.40
N GLN A 89 -1.03 11.75 0.28
CA GLN A 89 -1.15 13.21 0.23
C GLN A 89 -0.88 13.76 -1.18
N PHE A 90 0.09 13.20 -1.89
CA PHE A 90 0.38 13.57 -3.27
C PHE A 90 -0.80 13.27 -4.20
N CYS A 91 -1.35 12.07 -4.13
CA CYS A 91 -2.49 11.69 -4.98
C CYS A 91 -3.73 12.52 -4.67
N ILE A 92 -4.06 12.71 -3.39
CA ILE A 92 -5.32 13.37 -3.00
C ILE A 92 -5.22 14.89 -3.16
N ARG A 93 -4.11 15.51 -2.70
CA ARG A 93 -4.01 16.97 -2.64
C ARG A 93 -3.38 17.60 -3.86
N PHE A 94 -2.38 16.93 -4.46
CA PHE A 94 -1.66 17.48 -5.61
C PHE A 94 -2.30 17.06 -6.94
N LEU A 95 -2.62 15.76 -7.11
CA LEU A 95 -3.30 15.29 -8.32
C LEU A 95 -4.81 15.54 -8.31
N GLY A 96 -5.41 15.82 -7.15
CA GLY A 96 -6.85 15.99 -7.00
C GLY A 96 -7.64 14.68 -7.18
N ALA A 97 -7.01 13.54 -6.93
CA ALA A 97 -7.64 12.24 -7.06
C ALA A 97 -8.72 12.05 -5.98
N THR A 98 -9.97 12.29 -6.32
CA THR A 98 -11.11 12.15 -5.40
C THR A 98 -11.40 10.70 -5.04
N LEU A 99 -11.00 9.76 -5.88
CA LEU A 99 -11.19 8.34 -5.69
C LEU A 99 -9.84 7.64 -5.66
N TYR A 100 -9.37 7.54 -4.47
CA TYR A 100 -8.12 6.97 -4.07
C TYR A 100 -8.36 5.98 -2.93
N THR A 101 -7.75 4.81 -3.01
CA THR A 101 -7.73 3.84 -1.92
C THR A 101 -6.40 3.10 -1.91
N ARG A 102 -5.89 2.82 -0.73
CA ARG A 102 -4.67 2.06 -0.52
C ARG A 102 -4.85 1.07 0.63
N TYR A 103 -4.36 -0.12 0.42
CA TYR A 103 -4.16 -1.10 1.47
C TYR A 103 -2.71 -1.58 1.40
N MET A 104 -1.89 -1.14 2.36
CA MET A 104 -0.43 -1.33 2.33
C MET A 104 0.17 -0.77 1.03
N ASP A 105 0.80 -1.61 0.21
CA ASP A 105 1.41 -1.29 -1.08
C ASP A 105 0.45 -1.44 -2.28
N ASP A 106 -0.75 -1.98 -2.07
CA ASP A 106 -1.78 -2.11 -3.13
C ASP A 106 -2.57 -0.79 -3.25
N VAL A 107 -2.20 0.02 -4.22
CA VAL A 107 -2.79 1.35 -4.47
C VAL A 107 -3.70 1.30 -5.67
N VAL A 108 -4.89 1.86 -5.52
CA VAL A 108 -5.88 2.01 -6.59
C VAL A 108 -6.31 3.47 -6.66
N VAL A 109 -6.13 4.08 -7.83
CA VAL A 109 -6.59 5.43 -8.15
C VAL A 109 -7.54 5.34 -9.33
N ILE A 110 -8.60 6.12 -9.32
CA ILE A 110 -9.49 6.18 -10.46
C ILE A 110 -9.49 7.59 -11.04
N ALA A 111 -9.16 7.67 -12.32
CA ALA A 111 -9.11 8.88 -13.10
C ALA A 111 -10.36 9.00 -14.00
N PRO A 112 -10.76 10.22 -14.38
CA PRO A 112 -11.91 10.46 -15.26
C PRO A 112 -11.82 9.76 -16.62
N ASN A 113 -10.63 9.70 -17.20
CA ASN A 113 -10.36 9.08 -18.49
C ASN A 113 -8.94 8.50 -18.56
N LYS A 114 -8.61 7.83 -19.67
CA LYS A 114 -7.35 7.14 -19.87
C LYS A 114 -6.14 8.09 -20.03
N GLU A 115 -6.35 9.27 -20.55
CA GLU A 115 -5.29 10.27 -20.77
C GLU A 115 -4.82 10.84 -19.43
N ILE A 116 -5.77 11.30 -18.60
CA ILE A 116 -5.49 11.74 -17.23
C ILE A 116 -4.87 10.61 -16.41
N ALA A 117 -5.34 9.36 -16.59
CA ALA A 117 -4.76 8.21 -15.90
C ALA A 117 -3.28 7.99 -16.26
N ARG A 118 -2.91 8.17 -17.53
CA ARG A 118 -1.51 8.08 -17.98
C ARG A 118 -0.65 9.19 -17.40
N GLU A 119 -1.17 10.42 -17.44
CA GLU A 119 -0.50 11.58 -16.85
C GLU A 119 -0.26 11.40 -15.35
N TRP A 120 -1.32 11.02 -14.62
CA TRP A 120 -1.20 10.76 -13.17
C TRP A 120 -0.23 9.65 -12.86
N LEU A 121 -0.27 8.53 -13.60
CA LEU A 121 0.67 7.44 -13.40
C LEU A 121 2.12 7.88 -13.63
N ALA A 122 2.39 8.69 -14.65
CA ALA A 122 3.73 9.24 -14.90
C ALA A 122 4.20 10.10 -13.72
N LYS A 123 3.35 11.03 -13.24
CA LYS A 123 3.65 11.88 -12.07
C LYS A 123 3.86 11.06 -10.79
N ILE A 124 3.04 10.02 -10.57
CA ILE A 124 3.19 9.12 -9.41
C ILE A 124 4.51 8.36 -9.46
N LYS A 125 4.93 7.86 -10.63
CA LYS A 125 6.22 7.16 -10.78
C LYS A 125 7.39 8.06 -10.44
N VAL A 126 7.39 9.29 -10.94
CA VAL A 126 8.41 10.31 -10.63
C VAL A 126 8.42 10.59 -9.13
N PHE A 127 7.25 10.82 -8.52
CA PHE A 127 7.14 11.07 -7.09
C PHE A 127 7.69 9.90 -6.26
N LEU A 128 7.31 8.66 -6.59
CA LEU A 128 7.80 7.46 -5.92
C LEU A 128 9.33 7.36 -6.00
N GLN A 129 9.89 7.60 -7.18
CA GLN A 129 11.33 7.50 -7.41
C GLN A 129 12.12 8.61 -6.71
N GLU A 130 11.72 9.87 -6.88
CA GLU A 130 12.48 11.02 -6.40
C GLU A 130 12.28 11.33 -4.91
N ARG A 131 11.08 11.06 -4.40
CA ARG A 131 10.74 11.43 -3.01
C ARG A 131 10.76 10.26 -2.04
N LEU A 132 10.46 9.06 -2.53
CA LEU A 132 10.38 7.86 -1.70
C LEU A 132 11.41 6.79 -2.09
N HIS A 133 12.23 7.03 -3.11
CA HIS A 133 13.24 6.08 -3.62
C HIS A 133 12.64 4.68 -3.89
N LEU A 134 11.38 4.64 -4.34
CA LEU A 134 10.63 3.43 -4.65
C LEU A 134 10.43 3.27 -6.15
N GLU A 135 10.40 2.03 -6.61
CA GLU A 135 10.11 1.66 -7.98
C GLU A 135 8.77 0.94 -8.09
N THR A 136 8.05 1.17 -9.20
CA THR A 136 6.84 0.41 -9.50
C THR A 136 7.17 -0.93 -10.14
N ASN A 137 6.35 -1.95 -9.85
CA ASN A 137 6.46 -3.27 -10.45
C ASN A 137 5.79 -3.30 -11.85
N GLN A 138 6.15 -4.29 -12.68
CA GLN A 138 5.50 -4.58 -13.97
C GLN A 138 3.99 -4.88 -13.86
N LYS A 139 3.50 -5.22 -12.67
CA LYS A 139 2.07 -5.39 -12.38
C LYS A 139 1.29 -4.07 -12.33
N THR A 140 1.98 -2.93 -12.30
CA THR A 140 1.37 -1.60 -12.39
C THR A 140 0.72 -1.43 -13.76
N LYS A 141 -0.57 -1.09 -13.79
CA LYS A 141 -1.33 -1.03 -15.04
C LYS A 141 -2.50 -0.05 -14.98
N ILE A 142 -2.90 0.36 -16.17
CA ILE A 142 -4.08 1.20 -16.43
C ILE A 142 -5.11 0.36 -17.18
N PHE A 143 -6.37 0.43 -16.76
CA PHE A 143 -7.49 -0.27 -17.42
C PHE A 143 -8.82 0.39 -17.07
N TYR A 144 -9.85 0.16 -17.87
CA TYR A 144 -11.16 0.75 -17.63
C TYR A 144 -11.87 0.14 -16.43
N VAL A 145 -12.60 0.97 -15.66
CA VAL A 145 -13.40 0.52 -14.50
C VAL A 145 -14.37 -0.61 -14.86
N ARG A 146 -14.96 -0.59 -16.05
CA ARG A 146 -15.87 -1.63 -16.56
C ARG A 146 -15.27 -3.04 -16.59
N GLN A 147 -13.95 -3.16 -16.70
CA GLN A 147 -13.25 -4.46 -16.66
C GLN A 147 -13.23 -5.09 -15.26
N GLY A 148 -13.55 -4.29 -14.24
CA GLY A 148 -13.48 -4.67 -12.83
C GLY A 148 -12.06 -4.60 -12.26
N VAL A 149 -11.97 -4.19 -11.00
CA VAL A 149 -10.72 -3.98 -10.27
C VAL A 149 -10.40 -5.22 -9.43
N ASN A 150 -9.24 -5.81 -9.64
CA ASN A 150 -8.73 -6.84 -8.74
C ASN A 150 -8.00 -6.16 -7.57
N ALA A 151 -8.66 -6.04 -6.42
CA ALA A 151 -8.10 -5.47 -5.21
C ALA A 151 -8.56 -6.28 -3.98
N TYR A 152 -7.72 -6.32 -2.94
CA TYR A 152 -8.05 -6.88 -1.63
C TYR A 152 -8.61 -8.32 -1.66
N GLY A 153 -8.18 -9.15 -2.61
CA GLY A 153 -8.65 -10.54 -2.75
C GLY A 153 -9.94 -10.71 -3.57
N PHE A 154 -10.55 -9.61 -4.00
CA PHE A 154 -11.80 -9.60 -4.77
C PHE A 154 -11.60 -9.05 -6.18
N LYS A 155 -12.52 -9.39 -7.09
CA LYS A 155 -12.76 -8.68 -8.33
C LYS A 155 -13.98 -7.78 -8.13
N ILE A 156 -13.73 -6.48 -8.00
CA ILE A 156 -14.74 -5.45 -7.76
C ILE A 156 -15.27 -4.97 -9.10
N LYS A 157 -16.56 -5.10 -9.35
CA LYS A 157 -17.26 -4.53 -10.48
C LYS A 157 -18.24 -3.45 -10.00
N ALA A 158 -18.76 -2.64 -10.91
CA ALA A 158 -19.68 -1.55 -10.57
C ALA A 158 -20.94 -2.00 -9.81
N THR A 159 -21.41 -3.22 -10.08
CA THR A 159 -22.68 -3.77 -9.56
C THR A 159 -22.50 -4.88 -8.54
N HIS A 160 -21.35 -5.54 -8.50
CA HIS A 160 -21.14 -6.71 -7.63
C HIS A 160 -19.68 -7.00 -7.34
N LEU A 161 -19.44 -7.78 -6.28
CA LEU A 161 -18.15 -8.30 -5.88
C LEU A 161 -18.05 -9.79 -6.24
N LEU A 162 -16.93 -10.17 -6.81
CA LEU A 162 -16.60 -11.57 -7.10
C LEU A 162 -15.32 -11.96 -6.36
N LEU A 163 -15.25 -13.18 -5.87
CA LEU A 163 -13.97 -13.74 -5.42
C LEU A 163 -13.04 -13.89 -6.64
N ARG A 164 -11.75 -13.61 -6.45
CA ARG A 164 -10.74 -13.86 -7.50
C ARG A 164 -10.76 -15.33 -7.90
N THR A 165 -10.58 -15.61 -9.18
CA THR A 165 -10.51 -16.98 -9.72
C THR A 165 -9.45 -17.82 -9.02
N GLU A 166 -8.31 -17.22 -8.70
CA GLU A 166 -7.21 -17.88 -7.95
C GLU A 166 -7.64 -18.24 -6.52
N SER A 167 -8.32 -17.34 -5.83
CA SER A 167 -8.85 -17.59 -4.48
C SER A 167 -9.89 -18.71 -4.51
N LYS A 168 -10.82 -18.68 -5.47
CA LYS A 168 -11.79 -19.77 -5.67
C LYS A 168 -11.11 -21.12 -5.92
N ARG A 169 -10.08 -21.16 -6.78
CA ARG A 169 -9.34 -22.39 -7.09
C ARG A 169 -8.59 -22.91 -5.87
N ARG A 170 -7.97 -22.01 -5.09
CA ARG A 170 -7.26 -22.37 -3.86
C ARG A 170 -8.21 -22.96 -2.82
N GLU A 171 -9.35 -22.32 -2.57
CA GLU A 171 -10.33 -22.81 -1.60
C GLU A 171 -10.98 -24.13 -2.05
N LYS A 172 -11.29 -24.28 -3.34
CA LYS A 172 -11.76 -25.57 -3.86
C LYS A 172 -10.75 -26.70 -3.61
N ARG A 173 -9.46 -26.46 -3.87
CA ARG A 173 -8.41 -27.46 -3.58
C ARG A 173 -8.28 -27.76 -2.09
N ARG A 174 -8.43 -26.73 -1.24
CA ARG A 174 -8.40 -26.89 0.22
C ARG A 174 -9.56 -27.74 0.70
N ILE A 175 -10.77 -27.42 0.26
CA ILE A 175 -11.98 -28.20 0.60
C ILE A 175 -11.83 -29.66 0.13
N LYS A 176 -11.37 -29.89 -1.10
CA LYS A 176 -11.16 -31.24 -1.60
C LYS A 176 -10.20 -32.05 -0.73
N ARG A 177 -9.05 -31.48 -0.36
CA ARG A 177 -8.08 -32.13 0.57
C ARG A 177 -8.67 -32.39 1.95
N MET A 178 -9.51 -31.48 2.46
CA MET A 178 -10.17 -31.69 3.76
C MET A 178 -11.17 -32.84 3.68
N MET A 179 -11.94 -32.94 2.57
CA MET A 179 -12.87 -34.04 2.35
C MET A 179 -12.15 -35.40 2.23
N GLU A 180 -11.05 -35.44 1.50
CA GLU A 180 -10.20 -36.64 1.38
C GLU A 180 -9.72 -37.09 2.77
N LYS A 181 -9.15 -36.19 3.58
CA LYS A 181 -8.71 -36.49 4.96
C LYS A 181 -9.83 -36.92 5.90
N LEU A 182 -11.03 -36.37 5.71
CA LEU A 182 -12.21 -36.79 6.48
C LEU A 182 -12.63 -38.22 6.14
N GLN A 183 -12.57 -38.61 4.84
CA GLN A 183 -12.85 -39.97 4.38
C GLN A 183 -11.80 -40.97 4.86
N GLU A 184 -10.53 -40.55 4.94
CA GLU A 184 -9.42 -41.36 5.47
C GLU A 184 -9.41 -41.42 7.00
N GLY A 185 -10.32 -40.76 7.71
CA GLY A 185 -10.40 -40.76 9.17
C GLY A 185 -9.27 -39.99 9.86
N THR A 186 -8.46 -39.24 9.11
CA THR A 186 -7.30 -38.49 9.61
C THR A 186 -7.69 -37.19 10.33
N ILE A 187 -8.93 -36.70 10.10
CA ILE A 187 -9.53 -35.56 10.84
C ILE A 187 -11.00 -35.89 11.15
N THR A 188 -11.44 -35.50 12.35
CA THR A 188 -12.85 -35.56 12.77
C THR A 188 -13.58 -34.30 12.38
N LYS A 189 -14.93 -34.39 12.32
CA LYS A 189 -15.82 -33.26 12.03
C LYS A 189 -15.68 -32.11 13.03
#